data_12e8273b31f6d8aafb08394e9e2551f8
#
_entry.id   12e8273b31f6d8aafb08394e9e2551f8
#
_cell.length_a   1.000
_cell.length_b   1.000
_cell.length_c   1.000
_cell.angle_alpha   90.00
_cell.angle_beta   90.00
_cell.angle_gamma   90.00
#
_symmetry.space_group_name_H-M   'P 1'
#
loop_
_entity.id
_entity.type
_entity.pdbx_description
1 polymer ?
#
loop_
_entity_poly.entity_id
_entity_poly.type
_entity_poly.pdbx_seq_one_letter_code
_entity_poly.pdbx_strand_id
1 'polypeptide(L)'
;MTHKIIPIFSAFLLAFLSGCAAQTEQSVPENAAFCDDITKHVQQVEQLHVASGTTDCTPDDTETAAYHYDTVYGMWFPYLDYGEILAGKTADQFRDAVRQRFQQVADMGINTVYLHLRAFGDAYYQSALFPPAKEVGDYDPFSILLEEAHQLHLSVHGWVNPLRLQKDSAMAAMPDSYPVKQWYSDPQKNGTYLCKVGEYWWLNPAYPEVRQLVADGVAEILAQYHVDGIHLDDYFYPTTETAFDAAAFADAKADDLGAFRLEQVNAMVQQIYSTVKAASPAIQLSISPQGTMDGNYTKQYADVRRWGTETGYCDVLIPQLYYGFANETAPFAEALQTWTETVSSESVSLVIGIGTHKCGKEDTWAGSGSME
;
A
#
# COMPACT_ATOMS: atom_id res chain seq x y z
N MET A 1 2.13 -9.57 -26.70
CA MET A 1 2.34 -8.34 -25.91
C MET A 1 2.95 -8.77 -24.59
N THR A 2 4.15 -8.35 -24.30
CA THR A 2 4.89 -8.78 -23.10
C THR A 2 4.52 -7.85 -21.96
N HIS A 3 3.73 -8.35 -20.99
CA HIS A 3 3.54 -7.65 -19.74
C HIS A 3 4.88 -7.55 -18.99
N LYS A 4 5.27 -6.35 -18.63
CA LYS A 4 6.48 -6.13 -17.83
C LYS A 4 6.14 -6.41 -16.36
N ILE A 5 6.74 -7.43 -15.78
CA ILE A 5 6.61 -7.79 -14.36
C ILE A 5 7.77 -7.12 -13.61
N ILE A 6 7.47 -6.42 -12.53
CA ILE A 6 8.42 -5.57 -11.81
C ILE A 6 8.37 -5.87 -10.31
N PRO A 7 9.50 -6.11 -9.64
CA PRO A 7 9.52 -6.41 -8.21
C PRO A 7 9.51 -5.15 -7.34
N ILE A 8 8.72 -5.17 -6.27
CA ILE A 8 8.78 -4.20 -5.17
C ILE A 8 9.40 -4.87 -3.94
N PHE A 9 10.35 -4.19 -3.31
CA PHE A 9 10.99 -4.63 -2.08
C PHE A 9 10.41 -3.89 -0.88
N SER A 10 9.95 -4.62 0.13
CA SER A 10 9.58 -4.07 1.43
C SER A 10 10.81 -4.13 2.35
N ALA A 11 11.33 -2.99 2.76
CA ALA A 11 12.56 -2.93 3.55
C ALA A 11 12.29 -2.96 5.06
N PHE A 12 12.71 -4.05 5.67
CA PHE A 12 13.18 -4.09 7.04
C PHE A 12 14.63 -4.57 6.99
N LEU A 13 15.56 -3.68 6.77
CA LEU A 13 16.97 -4.00 6.92
C LEU A 13 17.73 -2.84 7.52
N LEU A 14 17.76 -2.76 8.85
CA LEU A 14 18.81 -2.07 9.60
C LEU A 14 18.83 -2.56 11.05
N ALA A 15 19.51 -3.66 11.28
CA ALA A 15 20.25 -3.94 12.52
C ALA A 15 21.09 -5.19 12.30
N PHE A 16 22.37 -5.08 12.64
CA PHE A 16 23.42 -6.10 12.71
C PHE A 16 24.48 -6.08 11.60
N LEU A 17 25.35 -5.11 11.72
CA LEU A 17 26.75 -5.29 11.42
C LEU A 17 27.55 -5.13 12.73
N SER A 18 27.71 -6.23 13.46
CA SER A 18 28.87 -6.51 14.33
C SER A 18 28.74 -7.91 14.91
N GLY A 19 29.68 -8.78 14.56
CA GLY A 19 29.82 -10.09 15.16
C GLY A 19 30.23 -11.19 14.20
N CYS A 20 31.42 -11.08 13.60
CA CYS A 20 32.11 -12.25 13.04
C CYS A 20 32.62 -13.11 14.18
N ALA A 21 32.15 -14.35 14.28
CA ALA A 21 32.87 -15.46 14.85
C ALA A 21 32.53 -16.73 14.08
N ALA A 22 33.56 -17.40 13.65
CA ALA A 22 33.58 -18.59 12.81
C ALA A 22 32.72 -19.74 13.34
N GLN A 23 31.94 -20.38 12.48
CA GLN A 23 31.53 -21.78 12.63
C GLN A 23 31.59 -22.53 11.30
N THR A 24 32.15 -23.68 11.39
CA THR A 24 32.45 -24.80 10.52
C THR A 24 31.47 -25.12 9.39
N GLU A 25 32.10 -25.45 8.23
CA GLU A 25 31.49 -26.02 7.03
C GLU A 25 30.57 -27.21 7.33
N GLN A 26 29.32 -27.10 6.92
CA GLN A 26 28.45 -28.22 6.59
C GLN A 26 27.95 -28.07 5.15
N SER A 27 28.10 -29.16 4.42
CA SER A 27 27.81 -29.31 3.00
C SER A 27 26.44 -28.83 2.57
N VAL A 28 26.39 -27.90 1.61
CA VAL A 28 25.19 -27.41 0.94
C VAL A 28 24.82 -28.39 -0.18
N PRO A 29 23.56 -28.87 -0.29
CA PRO A 29 23.13 -29.66 -1.45
C PRO A 29 22.80 -28.75 -2.64
N GLU A 30 23.11 -29.20 -3.81
CA GLU A 30 22.70 -28.98 -5.20
C GLU A 30 21.85 -27.75 -5.65
N ASN A 31 21.73 -26.68 -4.88
CA ASN A 31 21.04 -25.45 -5.31
C ASN A 31 21.98 -24.41 -5.95
N ALA A 32 23.25 -24.75 -6.18
CA ALA A 32 24.21 -23.85 -6.79
C ALA A 32 23.83 -23.41 -8.22
N ALA A 33 23.18 -24.28 -8.99
CA ALA A 33 22.77 -23.97 -10.36
C ALA A 33 21.64 -22.92 -10.43
N PHE A 34 20.76 -22.89 -9.43
CA PHE A 34 19.66 -21.92 -9.36
C PHE A 34 20.14 -20.53 -8.90
N CYS A 35 21.04 -20.48 -7.91
CA CYS A 35 21.69 -19.22 -7.51
C CYS A 35 22.54 -18.64 -8.64
N ASP A 36 23.21 -19.47 -9.43
CA ASP A 36 23.97 -19.03 -10.62
C ASP A 36 23.04 -18.45 -11.71
N ASP A 37 21.83 -18.96 -11.84
CA ASP A 37 20.85 -18.48 -12.83
C ASP A 37 20.23 -17.15 -12.41
N ILE A 38 19.94 -16.97 -11.13
CA ILE A 38 19.49 -15.67 -10.56
C ILE A 38 20.61 -14.64 -10.66
N THR A 39 21.86 -15.00 -10.32
CA THR A 39 23.00 -14.10 -10.40
C THR A 39 23.24 -13.66 -11.84
N LYS A 40 23.09 -14.57 -12.82
CA LYS A 40 23.16 -14.23 -14.26
C LYS A 40 22.01 -13.33 -14.70
N HIS A 41 20.79 -13.55 -14.17
CA HIS A 41 19.64 -12.70 -14.46
C HIS A 41 19.84 -11.29 -13.87
N VAL A 42 20.30 -11.19 -12.64
CA VAL A 42 20.64 -9.90 -12.00
C VAL A 42 21.73 -9.18 -12.79
N GLN A 43 22.80 -9.88 -13.20
CA GLN A 43 23.85 -9.30 -14.05
C GLN A 43 23.36 -8.91 -15.45
N GLN A 44 22.39 -9.64 -16.02
CA GLN A 44 21.74 -9.25 -17.28
C GLN A 44 20.85 -8.00 -17.10
N VAL A 45 20.16 -7.88 -15.98
CA VAL A 45 19.34 -6.70 -15.64
C VAL A 45 20.26 -5.50 -15.40
N GLU A 46 21.38 -5.65 -14.71
CA GLU A 46 22.39 -4.60 -14.55
C GLU A 46 23.02 -4.19 -15.88
N GLN A 47 23.31 -5.13 -16.80
CA GLN A 47 23.82 -4.83 -18.13
C GLN A 47 22.76 -4.15 -19.02
N LEU A 48 21.48 -4.47 -18.87
CA LEU A 48 20.38 -3.77 -19.52
C LEU A 48 20.20 -2.34 -18.98
N HIS A 49 20.47 -2.13 -17.70
CA HIS A 49 20.47 -0.79 -17.08
C HIS A 49 21.60 0.10 -17.61
N VAL A 50 22.77 -0.47 -17.88
CA VAL A 50 23.92 0.25 -18.46
C VAL A 50 23.73 0.50 -19.96
N ALA A 51 22.92 -0.35 -20.65
CA ALA A 51 22.65 -0.22 -22.09
C ALA A 51 21.41 0.63 -22.41
N SER A 52 20.45 0.77 -21.48
CA SER A 52 19.39 1.78 -21.59
C SER A 52 19.98 3.10 -21.10
N GLY A 53 20.61 3.81 -22.04
CA GLY A 53 21.04 5.18 -21.78
C GLY A 53 19.94 5.94 -21.08
N THR A 54 20.35 6.68 -20.05
CA THR A 54 19.59 7.74 -19.42
C THR A 54 18.67 8.39 -20.45
N THR A 55 17.41 8.05 -20.42
CA THR A 55 16.42 8.95 -21.01
C THR A 55 16.49 10.18 -20.12
N ASP A 56 17.13 11.21 -20.66
CA ASP A 56 17.12 12.56 -20.15
C ASP A 56 15.66 12.95 -19.90
N CYS A 57 15.20 12.77 -18.66
CA CYS A 57 14.10 13.54 -18.16
C CYS A 57 14.64 14.95 -17.98
N THR A 58 14.65 15.72 -19.05
CA THR A 58 14.72 17.18 -18.92
C THR A 58 13.46 17.56 -18.16
N PRO A 59 13.59 18.16 -16.96
CA PRO A 59 12.44 18.74 -16.30
C PRO A 59 11.87 19.79 -17.27
N ASP A 60 10.69 19.54 -17.77
CA ASP A 60 9.91 20.63 -18.36
C ASP A 60 9.63 21.56 -17.18
N ASP A 61 10.02 22.82 -17.30
CA ASP A 61 9.94 23.87 -16.28
C ASP A 61 8.50 24.26 -15.89
N THR A 62 7.57 23.33 -15.97
CA THR A 62 6.23 23.42 -15.39
C THR A 62 6.17 22.64 -14.09
N GLU A 63 6.09 23.34 -13.01
CA GLU A 63 6.09 22.99 -11.58
C GLU A 63 5.06 21.92 -11.13
N THR A 64 4.59 21.02 -12.01
CA THR A 64 3.45 20.11 -11.75
C THR A 64 3.52 18.74 -12.42
N ALA A 65 4.63 18.31 -12.99
CA ALA A 65 4.69 16.97 -13.60
C ALA A 65 4.96 15.90 -12.52
N ALA A 66 4.04 14.92 -12.40
CA ALA A 66 4.21 13.79 -11.52
C ALA A 66 5.39 12.90 -12.00
N TYR A 67 6.20 12.38 -11.05
CA TYR A 67 7.29 11.46 -11.37
C TYR A 67 6.74 10.07 -11.65
N HIS A 68 6.95 9.55 -12.86
CA HIS A 68 6.59 8.20 -13.25
C HIS A 68 7.77 7.48 -13.89
N TYR A 69 7.87 6.20 -13.58
CA TYR A 69 8.95 5.35 -14.07
C TYR A 69 8.35 4.17 -14.85
N ASP A 70 8.89 3.89 -16.04
CA ASP A 70 8.52 2.71 -16.83
C ASP A 70 8.78 1.41 -16.09
N THR A 71 9.80 1.40 -15.23
CA THR A 71 10.15 0.30 -14.35
C THR A 71 10.12 0.78 -12.91
N VAL A 72 9.18 0.27 -12.13
CA VAL A 72 9.00 0.66 -10.73
C VAL A 72 9.82 -0.26 -9.83
N TYR A 73 10.79 0.33 -9.13
CA TYR A 73 11.46 -0.26 -7.97
C TYR A 73 10.93 0.47 -6.74
N GLY A 74 9.95 -0.14 -6.07
CA GLY A 74 9.20 0.52 -5.01
C GLY A 74 9.54 0.04 -3.61
N MET A 75 9.34 0.92 -2.63
CA MET A 75 9.48 0.60 -1.22
C MET A 75 8.28 1.14 -0.43
N TRP A 76 7.65 0.27 0.39
CA TRP A 76 6.68 0.71 1.37
C TRP A 76 7.38 1.29 2.60
N PHE A 77 6.93 2.46 3.01
CA PHE A 77 7.36 3.15 4.23
C PHE A 77 6.16 3.20 5.20
N PRO A 78 5.97 2.15 6.03
CA PRO A 78 4.80 2.02 6.86
C PRO A 78 4.84 2.96 8.07
N TYR A 79 3.68 3.25 8.65
CA TYR A 79 3.56 4.05 9.88
C TYR A 79 4.42 3.51 11.05
N LEU A 80 4.76 2.24 11.04
CA LEU A 80 5.64 1.62 12.04
C LEU A 80 7.04 2.25 12.08
N ASP A 81 7.53 2.73 10.93
CA ASP A 81 8.84 3.37 10.83
C ASP A 81 8.82 4.80 11.41
N TYR A 82 7.65 5.44 11.46
CA TYR A 82 7.51 6.79 11.99
C TYR A 82 7.73 6.88 13.50
N GLY A 83 7.47 5.81 14.26
CA GLY A 83 7.71 5.77 15.70
C GLY A 83 9.14 6.12 16.08
N GLU A 84 10.12 5.73 15.27
CA GLU A 84 11.53 5.97 15.50
C GLU A 84 11.99 7.36 15.05
N ILE A 85 11.54 7.80 13.88
CA ILE A 85 12.07 9.01 13.23
C ILE A 85 11.20 10.25 13.45
N LEU A 86 9.92 10.10 13.78
CA LEU A 86 8.96 11.20 13.93
C LEU A 86 8.61 11.50 15.40
N ALA A 87 8.35 10.48 16.22
CA ALA A 87 7.83 10.69 17.57
C ALA A 87 8.76 11.53 18.44
N GLY A 88 8.26 12.68 18.92
CA GLY A 88 8.99 13.60 19.80
C GLY A 88 10.17 14.33 19.16
N LYS A 89 10.27 14.33 17.82
CA LYS A 89 11.29 15.06 17.07
C LYS A 89 10.81 16.46 16.69
N THR A 90 11.76 17.38 16.58
CA THR A 90 11.51 18.66 15.89
C THR A 90 11.46 18.44 14.37
N ALA A 91 10.93 19.42 13.63
CA ALA A 91 10.89 19.37 12.16
C ALA A 91 12.29 19.15 11.55
N ASP A 92 13.32 19.84 12.06
CA ASP A 92 14.71 19.69 11.57
C ASP A 92 15.26 18.28 11.86
N GLN A 93 15.04 17.76 13.05
CA GLN A 93 15.47 16.41 13.43
C GLN A 93 14.77 15.33 12.58
N PHE A 94 13.49 15.53 12.30
CA PHE A 94 12.74 14.64 11.43
C PHE A 94 13.26 14.72 10.00
N ARG A 95 13.46 15.93 9.46
CA ARG A 95 14.02 16.17 8.11
C ARG A 95 15.38 15.48 7.94
N ASP A 96 16.28 15.62 8.90
CA ASP A 96 17.60 14.97 8.83
C ASP A 96 17.49 13.44 8.83
N ALA A 97 16.60 12.88 9.64
CA ALA A 97 16.35 11.45 9.66
C ALA A 97 15.73 10.93 8.35
N VAL A 98 14.75 11.65 7.78
CA VAL A 98 14.12 11.34 6.50
C VAL A 98 15.14 11.39 5.36
N ARG A 99 15.93 12.49 5.28
CA ARG A 99 16.96 12.64 4.25
C ARG A 99 17.95 11.47 4.27
N GLN A 100 18.42 11.08 5.44
CA GLN A 100 19.33 9.94 5.57
C GLN A 100 18.68 8.63 5.09
N ARG A 101 17.42 8.39 5.45
CA ARG A 101 16.69 7.20 5.03
C ARG A 101 16.43 7.16 3.53
N PHE A 102 15.97 8.27 2.96
CA PHE A 102 15.67 8.34 1.53
C PHE A 102 16.92 8.30 0.66
N GLN A 103 18.04 8.85 1.13
CA GLN A 103 19.31 8.67 0.45
C GLN A 103 19.72 7.19 0.37
N GLN A 104 19.55 6.43 1.47
CA GLN A 104 19.81 4.99 1.46
C GLN A 104 18.87 4.25 0.50
N VAL A 105 17.61 4.65 0.44
CA VAL A 105 16.60 4.09 -0.48
C VAL A 105 17.00 4.35 -1.94
N ALA A 106 17.39 5.58 -2.25
CA ALA A 106 17.84 5.95 -3.60
C ALA A 106 19.15 5.23 -3.98
N ASP A 107 20.11 5.10 -3.05
CA ASP A 107 21.37 4.38 -3.27
C ASP A 107 21.16 2.88 -3.56
N MET A 108 20.03 2.30 -3.11
CA MET A 108 19.63 0.92 -3.46
C MET A 108 18.96 0.82 -4.84
N GLY A 109 18.82 1.93 -5.58
CA GLY A 109 18.16 1.96 -6.88
C GLY A 109 16.62 1.97 -6.80
N ILE A 110 16.03 2.22 -5.63
CA ILE A 110 14.60 2.45 -5.48
C ILE A 110 14.24 3.80 -6.10
N ASN A 111 13.15 3.85 -6.84
CA ASN A 111 12.68 5.05 -7.52
C ASN A 111 11.26 5.48 -7.11
N THR A 112 10.56 4.67 -6.31
CA THR A 112 9.18 4.93 -5.88
C THR A 112 9.02 4.58 -4.41
N VAL A 113 8.39 5.47 -3.63
CA VAL A 113 8.10 5.25 -2.21
C VAL A 113 6.59 5.36 -1.95
N TYR A 114 6.07 4.40 -1.20
CA TYR A 114 4.68 4.38 -0.74
C TYR A 114 4.66 4.81 0.73
N LEU A 115 4.30 6.06 0.98
CA LEU A 115 4.37 6.67 2.32
C LEU A 115 3.02 6.54 3.03
N HIS A 116 2.99 5.87 4.18
CA HIS A 116 1.75 5.66 4.91
C HIS A 116 1.23 6.95 5.53
N LEU A 117 0.13 7.48 4.99
CA LEU A 117 -0.50 8.73 5.41
C LEU A 117 -1.70 8.52 6.32
N ARG A 118 -2.43 7.42 6.16
CA ARG A 118 -3.63 7.13 6.94
C ARG A 118 -3.72 5.63 7.26
N ALA A 119 -3.27 5.24 8.47
CA ALA A 119 -3.20 3.84 8.89
C ALA A 119 -4.46 3.38 9.63
N PHE A 120 -5.06 4.25 10.44
CA PHE A 120 -6.18 3.93 11.33
C PHE A 120 -7.26 5.03 11.34
N GLY A 121 -7.54 5.68 10.22
CA GLY A 121 -8.39 6.85 10.19
C GLY A 121 -7.79 8.02 10.98
N ASP A 122 -6.49 8.08 11.02
CA ASP A 122 -5.63 9.15 11.51
C ASP A 122 -4.84 9.76 10.34
N ALA A 123 -4.12 10.83 10.57
CA ALA A 123 -3.38 11.52 9.51
C ALA A 123 -1.94 11.82 9.91
N TYR A 124 -0.98 11.42 9.06
CA TYR A 124 0.42 11.87 9.07
C TYR A 124 0.64 13.08 8.17
N TYR A 125 -0.43 13.80 7.88
CA TYR A 125 -0.48 15.02 7.09
C TYR A 125 -1.48 16.00 7.73
N GLN A 126 -1.55 17.25 7.26
CA GLN A 126 -2.55 18.18 7.75
C GLN A 126 -3.93 17.84 7.20
N SER A 127 -4.87 17.47 8.08
CA SER A 127 -6.21 17.06 7.71
C SER A 127 -7.28 17.76 8.55
N ALA A 128 -8.35 18.22 7.89
CA ALA A 128 -9.57 18.69 8.54
C ALA A 128 -10.57 17.53 8.77
N LEU A 129 -10.38 16.39 8.10
CA LEU A 129 -11.30 15.24 8.11
C LEU A 129 -10.87 14.14 9.08
N PHE A 130 -9.57 14.00 9.33
CA PHE A 130 -8.99 12.95 10.18
C PHE A 130 -8.06 13.55 11.24
N PRO A 131 -8.09 13.03 12.47
CA PRO A 131 -7.21 13.54 13.54
C PRO A 131 -5.75 13.24 13.22
N PRO A 132 -4.81 14.06 13.71
CA PRO A 132 -3.40 13.76 13.57
C PRO A 132 -3.07 12.43 14.27
N ALA A 133 -2.17 11.65 13.64
CA ALA A 133 -1.60 10.46 14.27
C ALA A 133 -0.82 10.87 15.55
N LYS A 134 -0.72 9.96 16.51
CA LYS A 134 -0.16 10.26 17.84
C LYS A 134 1.31 10.66 17.82
N GLU A 135 2.03 10.27 16.77
CA GLU A 135 3.45 10.60 16.57
C GLU A 135 3.66 12.00 15.99
N VAL A 136 2.62 12.60 15.42
CA VAL A 136 2.68 13.91 14.76
C VAL A 136 2.77 15.01 15.82
N GLY A 137 3.77 15.90 15.67
CA GLY A 137 3.97 17.07 16.50
C GLY A 137 3.20 18.29 15.96
N ASP A 138 3.79 19.47 16.10
CA ASP A 138 3.24 20.77 15.73
C ASP A 138 3.63 21.20 14.30
N TYR A 139 4.17 20.31 13.50
CA TYR A 139 4.56 20.54 12.11
C TYR A 139 3.94 19.51 11.17
N ASP A 140 4.00 19.75 9.87
CA ASP A 140 3.51 18.84 8.83
C ASP A 140 4.61 17.84 8.43
N PRO A 141 4.53 16.59 8.87
CA PRO A 141 5.56 15.61 8.52
C PRO A 141 5.50 15.20 7.05
N PHE A 142 4.31 15.21 6.42
CA PHE A 142 4.19 14.78 5.03
C PHE A 142 4.83 15.76 4.05
N SER A 143 4.72 17.07 4.30
CA SER A 143 5.44 18.07 3.50
C SER A 143 6.95 17.82 3.51
N ILE A 144 7.52 17.44 4.66
CA ILE A 144 8.95 17.12 4.78
C ILE A 144 9.30 15.84 4.01
N LEU A 145 8.49 14.77 4.16
CA LEU A 145 8.68 13.52 3.44
C LEU A 145 8.64 13.73 1.93
N LEU A 146 7.65 14.46 1.44
CA LEU A 146 7.45 14.73 0.02
C LEU A 146 8.62 15.53 -0.56
N GLU A 147 9.02 16.61 0.12
CA GLU A 147 10.13 17.47 -0.30
C GLU A 147 11.45 16.68 -0.39
N GLU A 148 11.80 15.93 0.66
CA GLU A 148 13.06 15.17 0.69
C GLU A 148 13.07 14.01 -0.32
N ALA A 149 11.92 13.39 -0.59
CA ALA A 149 11.79 12.36 -1.62
C ALA A 149 11.97 12.95 -3.03
N HIS A 150 11.30 14.06 -3.34
CA HIS A 150 11.38 14.70 -4.65
C HIS A 150 12.78 15.27 -4.93
N GLN A 151 13.53 15.73 -3.92
CA GLN A 151 14.94 16.12 -4.10
C GLN A 151 15.82 14.97 -4.60
N LEU A 152 15.43 13.73 -4.34
CA LEU A 152 16.10 12.53 -4.80
C LEU A 152 15.42 11.89 -6.03
N HIS A 153 14.50 12.60 -6.67
CA HIS A 153 13.68 12.12 -7.79
C HIS A 153 12.91 10.83 -7.48
N LEU A 154 12.53 10.59 -6.23
CA LEU A 154 11.65 9.47 -5.87
C LEU A 154 10.21 9.84 -6.19
N SER A 155 9.49 8.95 -6.87
CA SER A 155 8.04 9.04 -7.02
C SER A 155 7.37 8.78 -5.67
N VAL A 156 6.42 9.61 -5.26
CA VAL A 156 5.76 9.54 -3.95
C VAL A 156 4.30 9.19 -4.09
N HIS A 157 3.91 8.03 -3.57
CA HIS A 157 2.52 7.62 -3.47
C HIS A 157 2.03 7.71 -2.02
N GLY A 158 0.99 8.51 -1.79
CA GLY A 158 0.35 8.63 -0.49
C GLY A 158 -0.45 7.37 -0.15
N TRP A 159 -0.01 6.59 0.83
CA TRP A 159 -0.64 5.33 1.21
C TRP A 159 -1.75 5.53 2.23
N VAL A 160 -2.93 5.03 1.91
CA VAL A 160 -4.16 5.18 2.68
C VAL A 160 -4.81 3.82 2.91
N ASN A 161 -5.06 3.46 4.17
CA ASN A 161 -5.99 2.38 4.52
C ASN A 161 -7.41 2.93 4.48
N PRO A 162 -8.27 2.48 3.54
CA PRO A 162 -9.53 3.16 3.29
C PRO A 162 -10.54 3.04 4.43
N LEU A 163 -10.62 1.86 5.09
CA LEU A 163 -11.73 1.56 6.00
C LEU A 163 -11.32 1.38 7.46
N ARG A 164 -10.05 1.13 7.76
CA ARG A 164 -9.59 0.84 9.11
C ARG A 164 -9.57 2.09 9.99
N LEU A 165 -10.12 1.97 11.20
CA LEU A 165 -10.15 3.02 12.21
C LEU A 165 -9.43 2.61 13.49
N GLN A 166 -9.50 3.45 14.50
CA GLN A 166 -8.85 3.33 15.79
C GLN A 166 -9.52 2.30 16.72
N LYS A 167 -8.89 2.02 17.86
CA LYS A 167 -9.47 1.29 19.00
C LYS A 167 -10.39 2.20 19.82
N ASP A 168 -11.22 1.58 20.67
CA ASP A 168 -12.22 2.28 21.49
C ASP A 168 -11.70 3.53 22.22
N SER A 169 -10.54 3.43 22.87
CA SER A 169 -9.98 4.54 23.66
C SER A 169 -9.64 5.75 22.79
N ALA A 170 -9.08 5.52 21.60
CA ALA A 170 -8.74 6.58 20.68
C ALA A 170 -10.00 7.17 19.99
N MET A 171 -10.98 6.32 19.62
CA MET A 171 -12.28 6.76 19.12
C MET A 171 -13.02 7.64 20.14
N ALA A 172 -12.99 7.25 21.42
CA ALA A 172 -13.62 8.02 22.50
C ALA A 172 -12.92 9.37 22.74
N ALA A 173 -11.59 9.41 22.64
CA ALA A 173 -10.78 10.60 22.88
C ALA A 173 -10.70 11.55 21.67
N MET A 174 -11.13 11.11 20.48
CA MET A 174 -11.11 11.92 19.26
C MET A 174 -11.94 13.20 19.45
N PRO A 175 -11.47 14.38 18.98
CA PRO A 175 -12.26 15.62 19.02
C PRO A 175 -13.56 15.53 18.22
N ASP A 176 -14.63 16.16 18.72
CA ASP A 176 -15.99 16.12 18.12
C ASP A 176 -16.07 16.82 16.74
N SER A 177 -15.04 17.57 16.34
CA SER A 177 -14.96 18.22 15.03
C SER A 177 -14.85 17.25 13.87
N TYR A 178 -14.32 16.06 14.10
CA TYR A 178 -14.09 15.08 13.04
C TYR A 178 -15.34 14.27 12.69
N PRO A 179 -15.65 14.05 11.39
CA PRO A 179 -16.83 13.31 10.95
C PRO A 179 -16.93 11.91 11.55
N VAL A 180 -15.82 11.18 11.64
CA VAL A 180 -15.77 9.84 12.23
C VAL A 180 -16.18 9.87 13.71
N LYS A 181 -15.76 10.89 14.47
CA LYS A 181 -16.17 11.06 15.86
C LYS A 181 -17.65 11.37 15.99
N GLN A 182 -18.19 12.22 15.12
CA GLN A 182 -19.62 12.54 15.09
C GLN A 182 -20.43 11.27 14.82
N TRP A 183 -20.02 10.43 13.87
CA TRP A 183 -20.65 9.14 13.61
C TRP A 183 -20.52 8.15 14.77
N TYR A 184 -19.35 8.12 15.41
CA TYR A 184 -19.12 7.28 16.59
C TYR A 184 -20.05 7.65 17.77
N SER A 185 -20.36 8.93 17.94
CA SER A 185 -21.22 9.45 19.01
C SER A 185 -22.73 9.42 18.67
N ASP A 186 -23.08 9.24 17.40
CA ASP A 186 -24.47 9.18 16.91
C ASP A 186 -25.01 7.74 17.01
N PRO A 187 -26.03 7.46 17.87
CA PRO A 187 -26.59 6.11 18.01
C PRO A 187 -27.17 5.51 16.72
N GLN A 188 -27.50 6.33 15.71
CA GLN A 188 -28.01 5.84 14.43
C GLN A 188 -26.90 5.43 13.47
N LYS A 189 -25.70 5.99 13.65
CA LYS A 189 -24.54 5.73 12.78
C LYS A 189 -23.54 4.77 13.40
N ASN A 190 -23.44 4.77 14.72
CA ASN A 190 -22.65 3.80 15.47
C ASN A 190 -23.29 2.40 15.31
N GLY A 191 -22.53 1.45 14.77
CA GLY A 191 -23.01 0.12 14.42
C GLY A 191 -23.60 0.01 13.00
N THR A 192 -23.60 1.12 12.23
CA THR A 192 -24.00 1.13 10.81
C THR A 192 -22.90 1.71 9.92
N TYR A 193 -22.62 3.03 9.99
CA TYR A 193 -21.57 3.68 9.21
C TYR A 193 -20.16 3.25 9.65
N LEU A 194 -20.02 2.92 10.91
CA LEU A 194 -18.82 2.33 11.48
C LEU A 194 -19.19 1.20 12.43
N CYS A 195 -18.48 0.11 12.32
CA CYS A 195 -18.70 -1.12 13.06
C CYS A 195 -17.42 -1.58 13.75
N LYS A 196 -17.58 -2.19 14.93
CA LYS A 196 -16.45 -2.76 15.66
C LYS A 196 -16.21 -4.20 15.23
N VAL A 197 -14.95 -4.49 14.82
CA VAL A 197 -14.51 -5.85 14.51
C VAL A 197 -13.18 -6.11 15.25
N GLY A 198 -13.21 -7.07 16.16
CA GLY A 198 -12.11 -7.31 17.07
C GLY A 198 -11.85 -6.10 17.98
N GLU A 199 -10.61 -5.62 18.00
CA GLU A 199 -10.23 -4.45 18.81
C GLU A 199 -10.41 -3.11 18.12
N TYR A 200 -10.68 -3.11 16.79
CA TYR A 200 -10.71 -1.91 15.97
C TYR A 200 -12.10 -1.58 15.47
N TRP A 201 -12.34 -0.30 15.24
CA TRP A 201 -13.47 0.18 14.48
C TRP A 201 -13.14 0.20 12.99
N TRP A 202 -14.17 0.09 12.18
CA TRP A 202 -14.06 0.05 10.72
C TRP A 202 -15.19 0.85 10.09
N LEU A 203 -14.87 1.60 9.07
CA LEU A 203 -15.86 2.22 8.20
C LEU A 203 -16.59 1.15 7.39
N ASN A 204 -17.88 1.31 7.21
CA ASN A 204 -18.72 0.39 6.45
C ASN A 204 -18.96 0.94 5.04
N PRO A 205 -18.32 0.40 3.99
CA PRO A 205 -18.43 0.93 2.63
C PRO A 205 -19.81 0.73 2.00
N ALA A 206 -20.72 -0.01 2.64
CA ALA A 206 -22.08 -0.17 2.18
C ALA A 206 -22.88 1.16 2.16
N TYR A 207 -22.42 2.18 2.89
CA TYR A 207 -23.07 3.49 2.94
C TYR A 207 -22.35 4.49 2.01
N PRO A 208 -23.08 5.18 1.11
CA PRO A 208 -22.51 6.17 0.20
C PRO A 208 -21.75 7.29 0.92
N GLU A 209 -22.25 7.74 2.07
CA GLU A 209 -21.62 8.80 2.86
C GLU A 209 -20.25 8.37 3.41
N VAL A 210 -20.10 7.08 3.71
CA VAL A 210 -18.81 6.51 4.14
C VAL A 210 -17.82 6.50 2.98
N ARG A 211 -18.26 6.04 1.79
CA ARG A 211 -17.42 6.08 0.59
C ARG A 211 -17.03 7.51 0.23
N GLN A 212 -17.95 8.47 0.41
CA GLN A 212 -17.69 9.89 0.18
C GLN A 212 -16.61 10.40 1.13
N LEU A 213 -16.68 10.13 2.44
CA LEU A 213 -15.64 10.53 3.41
C LEU A 213 -14.27 9.98 3.03
N VAL A 214 -14.20 8.74 2.55
CA VAL A 214 -12.93 8.14 2.09
C VAL A 214 -12.38 8.89 0.89
N ALA A 215 -13.23 9.19 -0.10
CA ALA A 215 -12.88 9.95 -1.30
C ALA A 215 -12.50 11.40 -0.98
N ASP A 216 -13.22 12.06 -0.07
CA ASP A 216 -12.93 13.43 0.39
C ASP A 216 -11.55 13.50 1.06
N GLY A 217 -11.18 12.47 1.85
CA GLY A 217 -9.85 12.39 2.44
C GLY A 217 -8.74 12.20 1.42
N VAL A 218 -9.00 11.53 0.30
CA VAL A 218 -8.07 11.47 -0.84
C VAL A 218 -8.01 12.82 -1.55
N ALA A 219 -9.17 13.46 -1.79
CA ALA A 219 -9.22 14.80 -2.40
C ALA A 219 -8.47 15.85 -1.57
N GLU A 220 -8.54 15.75 -0.23
CA GLU A 220 -7.82 16.63 0.68
C GLU A 220 -6.29 16.50 0.51
N ILE A 221 -5.76 15.29 0.40
CA ILE A 221 -4.34 15.04 0.11
C ILE A 221 -3.96 15.66 -1.24
N LEU A 222 -4.72 15.38 -2.28
CA LEU A 222 -4.46 15.84 -3.65
C LEU A 222 -4.53 17.38 -3.78
N ALA A 223 -5.34 18.03 -2.96
CA ALA A 223 -5.48 19.50 -2.97
C ALA A 223 -4.32 20.21 -2.25
N GLN A 224 -3.65 19.52 -1.33
CA GLN A 224 -2.61 20.12 -0.49
C GLN A 224 -1.19 19.74 -0.90
N TYR A 225 -1.02 18.57 -1.54
CA TYR A 225 0.29 17.99 -1.80
C TYR A 225 0.44 17.53 -3.25
N HIS A 226 1.59 17.82 -3.84
CA HIS A 226 1.95 17.37 -5.20
C HIS A 226 2.49 15.92 -5.16
N VAL A 227 1.59 14.97 -4.86
CA VAL A 227 1.93 13.55 -4.89
C VAL A 227 1.90 13.00 -6.31
N ASP A 228 2.70 11.97 -6.58
CA ASP A 228 2.75 11.29 -7.87
C ASP A 228 1.69 10.19 -7.97
N GLY A 229 1.21 9.71 -6.82
CA GLY A 229 0.15 8.72 -6.74
C GLY A 229 -0.56 8.67 -5.38
N ILE A 230 -1.68 7.97 -5.39
CA ILE A 230 -2.37 7.48 -4.19
C ILE A 230 -2.24 5.96 -4.17
N HIS A 231 -2.02 5.39 -3.01
CA HIS A 231 -1.86 3.96 -2.80
C HIS A 231 -2.88 3.44 -1.78
N LEU A 232 -3.63 2.40 -2.15
CA LEU A 232 -4.52 1.69 -1.22
C LEU A 232 -3.88 0.37 -0.82
N ASP A 233 -4.02 0.03 0.47
CA ASP A 233 -3.62 -1.25 1.03
C ASP A 233 -4.74 -2.30 0.88
N ASP A 234 -4.55 -3.48 1.48
CA ASP A 234 -5.50 -4.59 1.48
C ASP A 234 -6.57 -4.52 2.60
N TYR A 235 -6.71 -3.39 3.31
CA TYR A 235 -7.68 -3.22 4.40
C TYR A 235 -9.06 -2.80 3.87
N PHE A 236 -9.72 -3.72 3.12
CA PHE A 236 -11.10 -3.59 2.67
C PHE A 236 -12.08 -4.13 3.73
N TYR A 237 -13.02 -5.03 3.41
CA TYR A 237 -13.89 -5.60 4.44
C TYR A 237 -13.10 -6.34 5.52
N PRO A 238 -13.36 -6.07 6.81
CA PRO A 238 -12.60 -6.68 7.91
C PRO A 238 -13.13 -8.06 8.34
N THR A 239 -14.30 -8.46 7.86
CA THR A 239 -15.01 -9.66 8.31
C THR A 239 -15.99 -10.19 7.27
N THR A 240 -16.25 -11.49 7.34
CA THR A 240 -17.31 -12.16 6.57
C THR A 240 -18.64 -12.25 7.35
N GLU A 241 -18.67 -11.82 8.62
CA GLU A 241 -19.87 -11.84 9.45
C GLU A 241 -21.00 -11.01 8.84
N THR A 242 -22.20 -11.60 8.77
CA THR A 242 -23.36 -10.97 8.13
C THR A 242 -23.87 -9.75 8.88
N ALA A 243 -23.62 -9.67 10.18
CA ALA A 243 -24.04 -8.56 11.02
C ALA A 243 -23.36 -7.23 10.69
N PHE A 244 -22.20 -7.25 10.01
CA PHE A 244 -21.41 -6.05 9.74
C PHE A 244 -22.17 -5.00 8.92
N ASP A 245 -22.92 -5.44 7.92
CA ASP A 245 -23.65 -4.60 6.97
C ASP A 245 -25.11 -5.05 6.74
N ALA A 246 -25.66 -5.83 7.68
CA ALA A 246 -27.00 -6.42 7.56
C ALA A 246 -28.11 -5.42 7.22
N ALA A 247 -28.11 -4.23 7.82
CA ALA A 247 -29.09 -3.21 7.55
C ALA A 247 -29.01 -2.68 6.12
N ALA A 248 -27.80 -2.34 5.66
CA ALA A 248 -27.57 -1.86 4.29
C ALA A 248 -27.89 -2.94 3.25
N PHE A 249 -27.56 -4.22 3.53
CA PHE A 249 -27.89 -5.33 2.66
C PHE A 249 -29.42 -5.52 2.52
N ALA A 250 -30.14 -5.44 3.64
CA ALA A 250 -31.61 -5.54 3.66
C ALA A 250 -32.26 -4.37 2.92
N ASP A 251 -31.78 -3.14 3.12
CA ASP A 251 -32.30 -1.93 2.47
C ASP A 251 -32.07 -1.97 0.95
N ALA A 252 -30.96 -2.52 0.52
CA ALA A 252 -30.65 -2.73 -0.90
C ALA A 252 -31.52 -3.81 -1.57
N LYS A 253 -32.19 -4.65 -0.78
CA LYS A 253 -32.98 -5.81 -1.26
C LYS A 253 -32.17 -6.73 -2.17
N ALA A 254 -30.89 -6.87 -1.89
CA ALA A 254 -29.99 -7.74 -2.61
C ALA A 254 -30.21 -9.21 -2.17
N ASP A 255 -30.02 -10.15 -3.11
CA ASP A 255 -30.22 -11.57 -2.86
C ASP A 255 -28.92 -12.30 -2.46
N ASP A 256 -27.76 -11.74 -2.81
CA ASP A 256 -26.42 -12.31 -2.56
C ASP A 256 -25.56 -11.30 -1.81
N LEU A 257 -25.18 -11.64 -0.57
CA LEU A 257 -24.37 -10.80 0.30
C LEU A 257 -22.94 -10.61 -0.24
N GLY A 258 -22.35 -11.66 -0.84
CA GLY A 258 -21.00 -11.59 -1.40
C GLY A 258 -20.94 -10.64 -2.60
N ALA A 259 -21.88 -10.78 -3.53
CA ALA A 259 -22.01 -9.89 -4.67
C ALA A 259 -22.30 -8.44 -4.22
N PHE A 260 -23.19 -8.26 -3.23
CA PHE A 260 -23.46 -6.94 -2.66
C PHE A 260 -22.19 -6.27 -2.14
N ARG A 261 -21.39 -6.96 -1.32
CA ARG A 261 -20.15 -6.43 -0.76
C ARG A 261 -19.11 -6.10 -1.80
N LEU A 262 -18.94 -6.97 -2.81
CA LEU A 262 -18.04 -6.71 -3.96
C LEU A 262 -18.42 -5.40 -4.65
N GLU A 263 -19.70 -5.17 -4.91
CA GLU A 263 -20.18 -3.93 -5.55
C GLU A 263 -19.98 -2.69 -4.65
N GLN A 264 -20.07 -2.82 -3.32
CA GLN A 264 -19.80 -1.67 -2.44
C GLN A 264 -18.32 -1.29 -2.42
N VAL A 265 -17.42 -2.28 -2.43
CA VAL A 265 -15.98 -2.02 -2.55
C VAL A 265 -15.63 -1.48 -3.95
N ASN A 266 -16.20 -2.06 -4.99
CA ASN A 266 -16.03 -1.56 -6.36
C ASN A 266 -16.46 -0.10 -6.50
N ALA A 267 -17.63 0.25 -5.94
CA ALA A 267 -18.11 1.64 -5.94
C ALA A 267 -17.18 2.60 -5.19
N MET A 268 -16.62 2.17 -4.06
CA MET A 268 -15.62 2.95 -3.31
C MET A 268 -14.35 3.17 -4.13
N VAL A 269 -13.81 2.11 -4.72
CA VAL A 269 -12.58 2.16 -5.51
C VAL A 269 -12.76 3.03 -6.74
N GLN A 270 -13.89 2.90 -7.46
CA GLN A 270 -14.23 3.77 -8.60
C GLN A 270 -14.36 5.23 -8.21
N GLN A 271 -14.96 5.51 -7.04
CA GLN A 271 -15.09 6.88 -6.53
C GLN A 271 -13.72 7.48 -6.23
N ILE A 272 -12.83 6.72 -5.57
CA ILE A 272 -11.45 7.14 -5.31
C ILE A 272 -10.70 7.36 -6.63
N TYR A 273 -10.79 6.43 -7.58
CA TYR A 273 -10.16 6.56 -8.89
C TYR A 273 -10.62 7.84 -9.62
N SER A 274 -11.93 8.07 -9.64
CA SER A 274 -12.50 9.28 -10.26
C SER A 274 -12.00 10.55 -9.56
N THR A 275 -11.87 10.55 -8.25
CA THR A 275 -11.32 11.66 -7.45
C THR A 275 -9.87 11.93 -7.83
N VAL A 276 -9.04 10.88 -7.93
CA VAL A 276 -7.63 11.01 -8.35
C VAL A 276 -7.52 11.57 -9.76
N LYS A 277 -8.28 11.03 -10.72
CA LYS A 277 -8.22 11.46 -12.11
C LYS A 277 -8.82 12.84 -12.34
N ALA A 278 -9.77 13.28 -11.51
CA ALA A 278 -10.30 14.63 -11.54
C ALA A 278 -9.27 15.69 -11.06
N ALA A 279 -8.40 15.32 -10.10
CA ALA A 279 -7.31 16.18 -9.66
C ALA A 279 -6.23 16.32 -10.74
N SER A 280 -5.77 15.19 -11.28
CA SER A 280 -4.87 15.15 -12.44
C SER A 280 -4.90 13.76 -13.10
N PRO A 281 -5.02 13.67 -14.44
CA PRO A 281 -4.89 12.40 -15.15
C PRO A 281 -3.52 11.72 -14.99
N ALA A 282 -2.47 12.51 -14.67
CA ALA A 282 -1.12 12.03 -14.48
C ALA A 282 -0.94 11.32 -13.13
N ILE A 283 -1.69 11.68 -12.08
CA ILE A 283 -1.56 11.04 -10.77
C ILE A 283 -2.08 9.60 -10.85
N GLN A 284 -1.29 8.65 -10.35
CA GLN A 284 -1.65 7.23 -10.38
C GLN A 284 -2.45 6.81 -9.14
N LEU A 285 -3.43 5.92 -9.33
CA LEU A 285 -4.01 5.12 -8.24
C LEU A 285 -3.43 3.71 -8.29
N SER A 286 -2.68 3.32 -7.27
CA SER A 286 -2.19 1.97 -7.07
C SER A 286 -2.92 1.26 -5.95
N ILE A 287 -3.12 -0.05 -6.07
CA ILE A 287 -3.77 -0.87 -5.04
C ILE A 287 -2.89 -2.10 -4.76
N SER A 288 -2.64 -2.36 -3.47
CA SER A 288 -1.84 -3.50 -3.00
C SER A 288 -2.74 -4.54 -2.31
N PRO A 289 -3.45 -5.39 -3.07
CA PRO A 289 -4.31 -6.42 -2.50
C PRO A 289 -3.51 -7.59 -1.95
N GLN A 290 -4.17 -8.48 -1.20
CA GLN A 290 -3.56 -9.74 -0.76
C GLN A 290 -3.09 -10.57 -1.96
N GLY A 291 -2.04 -11.38 -1.74
CA GLY A 291 -1.44 -12.17 -2.82
C GLY A 291 -2.33 -13.30 -3.35
N THR A 292 -3.32 -13.78 -2.59
CA THR A 292 -4.24 -14.83 -3.04
C THR A 292 -5.53 -14.28 -3.61
N MET A 293 -5.94 -14.75 -4.78
CA MET A 293 -7.20 -14.34 -5.42
C MET A 293 -8.42 -14.63 -4.55
N ASP A 294 -8.46 -15.82 -3.96
CA ASP A 294 -9.57 -16.29 -3.14
C ASP A 294 -9.76 -15.45 -1.89
N GLY A 295 -8.66 -15.08 -1.22
CA GLY A 295 -8.68 -14.21 -0.04
C GLY A 295 -9.24 -12.83 -0.35
N ASN A 296 -8.85 -12.24 -1.47
CA ASN A 296 -9.39 -10.97 -1.92
C ASN A 296 -10.89 -11.04 -2.17
N TYR A 297 -11.33 -12.03 -2.95
CA TYR A 297 -12.71 -12.13 -3.41
C TYR A 297 -13.68 -12.57 -2.31
N THR A 298 -13.31 -13.58 -1.49
CA THR A 298 -14.23 -14.21 -0.54
C THR A 298 -14.16 -13.65 0.89
N LYS A 299 -13.05 -12.98 1.26
CA LYS A 299 -12.83 -12.47 2.62
C LYS A 299 -12.84 -10.96 2.70
N GLN A 300 -12.21 -10.29 1.74
CA GLN A 300 -12.13 -8.83 1.71
C GLN A 300 -13.09 -8.18 0.73
N TYR A 301 -13.74 -8.99 -0.12
CA TYR A 301 -14.65 -8.54 -1.17
C TYR A 301 -14.00 -7.50 -2.11
N ALA A 302 -12.71 -7.70 -2.37
CA ALA A 302 -11.91 -6.93 -3.31
C ALA A 302 -11.93 -7.64 -4.67
N ASP A 303 -12.61 -7.05 -5.66
CA ASP A 303 -12.79 -7.63 -7.00
C ASP A 303 -11.57 -7.35 -7.89
N VAL A 304 -10.42 -7.88 -7.46
CA VAL A 304 -9.13 -7.66 -8.14
C VAL A 304 -9.11 -8.15 -9.58
N ARG A 305 -9.99 -9.12 -9.93
CA ARG A 305 -10.14 -9.57 -11.31
C ARG A 305 -10.74 -8.48 -12.18
N ARG A 306 -11.83 -7.86 -11.72
CA ARG A 306 -12.44 -6.71 -12.39
C ARG A 306 -11.45 -5.55 -12.49
N TRP A 307 -10.73 -5.24 -11.40
CA TRP A 307 -9.77 -4.14 -11.37
C TRP A 307 -8.58 -4.34 -12.31
N GLY A 308 -8.20 -5.60 -12.57
CA GLY A 308 -7.12 -5.97 -13.51
C GLY A 308 -7.56 -6.07 -14.97
N THR A 309 -8.87 -6.10 -15.25
CA THR A 309 -9.42 -6.29 -16.62
C THR A 309 -10.18 -5.10 -17.14
N GLU A 310 -10.77 -4.27 -16.27
CA GLU A 310 -11.59 -3.13 -16.65
C GLU A 310 -10.90 -1.80 -16.28
N THR A 311 -11.20 -0.75 -16.99
CA THR A 311 -10.74 0.61 -16.70
C THR A 311 -11.59 1.26 -15.59
N GLY A 312 -11.04 2.25 -14.90
CA GLY A 312 -11.80 3.05 -13.93
C GLY A 312 -11.70 2.59 -12.48
N TYR A 313 -10.78 1.66 -12.18
CA TYR A 313 -10.54 1.18 -10.82
C TYR A 313 -9.15 1.54 -10.31
N CYS A 314 -8.12 1.28 -11.08
CA CYS A 314 -6.74 1.61 -10.73
C CYS A 314 -5.86 1.71 -11.97
N ASP A 315 -4.66 2.28 -11.81
CA ASP A 315 -3.61 2.30 -12.82
C ASP A 315 -2.57 1.19 -12.58
N VAL A 316 -2.39 0.77 -11.31
CA VAL A 316 -1.39 -0.22 -10.92
C VAL A 316 -1.97 -1.17 -9.88
N LEU A 317 -1.83 -2.48 -10.10
CA LEU A 317 -2.06 -3.52 -9.10
C LEU A 317 -0.72 -4.03 -8.56
N ILE A 318 -0.61 -4.10 -7.22
CA ILE A 318 0.62 -4.47 -6.52
C ILE A 318 0.33 -5.60 -5.53
N PRO A 319 -0.02 -6.81 -5.99
CA PRO A 319 -0.35 -7.92 -5.09
C PRO A 319 0.81 -8.27 -4.17
N GLN A 320 0.48 -8.52 -2.89
CA GLN A 320 1.42 -8.85 -1.83
C GLN A 320 1.81 -10.33 -1.88
N LEU A 321 2.75 -10.69 -2.76
CA LEU A 321 3.24 -12.06 -2.92
C LEU A 321 4.32 -12.38 -1.87
N TYR A 322 3.93 -12.36 -0.60
CA TYR A 322 4.82 -12.59 0.55
C TYR A 322 5.00 -14.10 0.84
N TYR A 323 5.24 -14.87 -0.22
CA TYR A 323 5.31 -16.32 -0.20
C TYR A 323 6.66 -16.83 -0.71
N GLY A 324 7.15 -17.91 -0.13
CA GLY A 324 8.31 -18.63 -0.66
C GLY A 324 7.95 -19.51 -1.87
N PHE A 325 8.94 -19.95 -2.59
CA PHE A 325 8.76 -20.88 -3.72
C PHE A 325 8.20 -22.23 -3.27
N ALA A 326 8.52 -22.68 -2.06
CA ALA A 326 8.07 -23.94 -1.47
C ALA A 326 6.77 -23.81 -0.64
N ASN A 327 6.07 -22.67 -0.70
CA ASN A 327 4.81 -22.49 0.02
C ASN A 327 3.77 -23.49 -0.50
N GLU A 328 3.19 -24.32 0.39
CA GLU A 328 2.25 -25.38 0.00
C GLU A 328 0.87 -24.85 -0.43
N THR A 329 0.50 -23.65 0.01
CA THR A 329 -0.83 -23.07 -0.25
C THR A 329 -0.81 -22.09 -1.43
N ALA A 330 0.25 -21.29 -1.53
CA ALA A 330 0.39 -20.28 -2.57
C ALA A 330 1.88 -20.16 -2.97
N PRO A 331 2.43 -21.14 -3.70
CA PRO A 331 3.80 -21.06 -4.20
C PRO A 331 4.01 -19.77 -4.99
N PHE A 332 5.11 -19.08 -4.74
CA PHE A 332 5.37 -17.76 -5.36
C PHE A 332 5.22 -17.79 -6.90
N ALA A 333 5.78 -18.81 -7.56
CA ALA A 333 5.72 -18.91 -9.02
C ALA A 333 4.28 -19.06 -9.55
N GLU A 334 3.44 -19.86 -8.89
CA GLU A 334 2.05 -20.07 -9.28
C GLU A 334 1.20 -18.82 -8.99
N ALA A 335 1.44 -18.15 -7.85
CA ALA A 335 0.78 -16.91 -7.51
C ALA A 335 1.15 -15.80 -8.53
N LEU A 336 2.42 -15.70 -8.90
CA LEU A 336 2.90 -14.77 -9.92
C LEU A 336 2.23 -15.03 -11.27
N GLN A 337 2.18 -16.28 -11.71
CA GLN A 337 1.51 -16.66 -12.96
C GLN A 337 0.04 -16.25 -12.93
N THR A 338 -0.68 -16.58 -11.84
CA THR A 338 -2.10 -16.23 -11.67
C THR A 338 -2.35 -14.73 -11.79
N TRP A 339 -1.51 -13.89 -11.16
CA TRP A 339 -1.62 -12.45 -11.26
C TRP A 339 -1.30 -11.93 -12.66
N THR A 340 -0.29 -12.50 -13.32
CA THR A 340 0.06 -12.14 -14.70
C THR A 340 -1.07 -12.43 -15.68
N GLU A 341 -1.80 -13.53 -15.47
CA GLU A 341 -2.96 -13.89 -16.30
C GLU A 341 -4.19 -13.04 -15.96
N THR A 342 -4.32 -12.61 -14.70
CA THR A 342 -5.46 -11.81 -14.23
C THR A 342 -5.39 -10.36 -14.73
N VAL A 343 -4.22 -9.72 -14.68
CA VAL A 343 -4.07 -8.34 -15.13
C VAL A 343 -3.86 -8.31 -16.64
N SER A 344 -4.96 -8.12 -17.38
CA SER A 344 -4.97 -8.17 -18.83
C SER A 344 -5.39 -6.86 -19.51
N SER A 345 -5.83 -5.86 -18.73
CA SER A 345 -6.10 -4.52 -19.24
C SER A 345 -4.80 -3.82 -19.66
N GLU A 346 -4.78 -3.19 -20.84
CA GLU A 346 -3.63 -2.39 -21.29
C GLU A 346 -3.42 -1.12 -20.46
N SER A 347 -4.44 -0.68 -19.71
CA SER A 347 -4.41 0.50 -18.85
C SER A 347 -4.00 0.21 -17.40
N VAL A 348 -3.77 -1.06 -17.04
CA VAL A 348 -3.39 -1.44 -15.67
C VAL A 348 -2.02 -2.12 -15.69
N SER A 349 -1.08 -1.56 -14.96
CA SER A 349 0.24 -2.17 -14.76
C SER A 349 0.23 -3.15 -13.60
N LEU A 350 0.96 -4.25 -13.74
CA LEU A 350 1.21 -5.21 -12.67
C LEU A 350 2.60 -5.01 -12.09
N VAL A 351 2.66 -4.76 -10.80
CA VAL A 351 3.89 -4.67 -10.02
C VAL A 351 3.81 -5.71 -8.89
N ILE A 352 4.90 -6.41 -8.59
CA ILE A 352 4.87 -7.51 -7.62
C ILE A 352 5.43 -7.06 -6.27
N GLY A 353 4.59 -7.13 -5.23
CA GLY A 353 4.99 -6.87 -3.85
C GLY A 353 5.70 -8.09 -3.25
N ILE A 354 6.94 -7.90 -2.79
CA ILE A 354 7.79 -8.96 -2.23
C ILE A 354 8.01 -8.71 -0.74
N GLY A 355 7.83 -9.75 0.09
CA GLY A 355 8.00 -9.69 1.53
C GLY A 355 9.46 -9.86 1.98
N THR A 356 10.35 -8.94 1.62
CA THR A 356 11.78 -9.02 1.98
C THR A 356 12.04 -9.08 3.48
N HIS A 357 11.13 -8.57 4.31
CA HIS A 357 11.18 -8.66 5.78
C HIS A 357 11.12 -10.10 6.31
N LYS A 358 10.72 -11.06 5.48
CA LYS A 358 10.67 -12.49 5.78
C LYS A 358 11.92 -13.24 5.34
N CYS A 359 12.80 -12.64 4.52
CA CYS A 359 14.01 -13.30 4.03
C CYS A 359 14.87 -13.83 5.19
N GLY A 360 15.32 -15.08 5.08
CA GLY A 360 16.10 -15.76 6.10
C GLY A 360 15.36 -16.13 7.38
N LYS A 361 14.01 -16.03 7.40
CA LYS A 361 13.16 -16.43 8.52
C LYS A 361 12.27 -17.59 8.13
N GLU A 362 11.88 -18.41 9.11
CA GLU A 362 10.82 -19.40 8.90
C GLU A 362 9.49 -18.68 8.67
N ASP A 363 8.82 -19.02 7.58
CA ASP A 363 7.46 -18.58 7.34
C ASP A 363 6.47 -19.58 7.93
N THR A 364 6.09 -19.37 9.19
CA THR A 364 5.15 -20.25 9.92
C THR A 364 3.75 -20.25 9.30
N TRP A 365 3.43 -19.26 8.45
CA TRP A 365 2.16 -19.19 7.74
C TRP A 365 2.12 -20.15 6.54
N ALA A 366 3.25 -20.46 6.00
CA ALA A 366 3.40 -21.20 4.75
C ALA A 366 3.69 -22.71 4.93
N GLY A 367 3.58 -23.24 6.14
CA GLY A 367 3.95 -24.62 6.39
C GLY A 367 5.45 -24.76 6.65
N SER A 368 6.21 -25.36 5.80
CA SER A 368 7.63 -25.62 6.04
C SER A 368 8.49 -24.85 5.03
N GLY A 369 9.38 -24.04 5.52
CA GLY A 369 10.42 -23.44 4.71
C GLY A 369 10.73 -22.01 5.06
N SER A 370 11.98 -21.63 4.87
CA SER A 370 12.41 -20.24 4.89
C SER A 370 11.99 -19.54 3.61
N MET A 371 11.65 -18.29 3.68
CA MET A 371 11.66 -17.40 2.52
C MET A 371 13.12 -17.22 2.10
N GLU A 372 13.49 -17.76 0.96
CA GLU A 372 14.82 -17.62 0.36
C GLU A 372 14.94 -16.31 -0.40
#